data_91e38f13e3e5392f203cd6b8efdc0a47
#
_entry.id   91e38f13e3e5392f203cd6b8efdc0a47
#
_cell.length_a   1.000
_cell.length_b   1.000
_cell.length_c   1.000
_cell.angle_alpha   90.00
_cell.angle_beta   90.00
_cell.angle_gamma   90.00
#
_symmetry.space_group_name_H-M   'P 1'
#
loop_
_entity.id
_entity.type
_entity.pdbx_description
1 polymer ?
#
loop_
_entity_poly.entity_id
_entity_poly.type
_entity_poly.pdbx_seq_one_letter_code
_entity_poly.pdbx_strand_id
1 'polypeptide(L)'
;MGAANAAIAAIRTAKAANTIIVPGNAWTGAHSWYATDYGTANAVAMLNITDPANNTIFEVHQYLDASSGGEGAGCVSAKIGSARLAPFVKWLRDNGKKGFVGEFAGADNATCNAAVTDMLQYMMASSDVLVGWLWWAAGPMWNDYIFTIEPKNGVARPQMALLKPFLF
;
A
#
# COMPACT_ATOMS: atom_id res chain seq x y z
N MET A 1 3.51 15.67 -10.01
CA MET A 1 2.72 15.34 -11.21
C MET A 1 3.50 15.47 -12.51
N GLY A 2 4.16 16.62 -12.80
CA GLY A 2 4.91 16.76 -14.05
C GLY A 2 5.88 15.63 -14.34
N ALA A 3 6.68 15.23 -13.35
CA ALA A 3 7.63 14.11 -13.48
C ALA A 3 6.93 12.77 -13.77
N ALA A 4 5.82 12.47 -13.08
CA ALA A 4 5.09 11.22 -13.30
C ALA A 4 4.50 11.17 -14.73
N ASN A 5 3.85 12.24 -15.19
CA ASN A 5 3.32 12.32 -16.55
C ASN A 5 4.41 12.23 -17.62
N ALA A 6 5.58 12.85 -17.38
CA ALA A 6 6.73 12.75 -18.27
C ALA A 6 7.28 11.31 -18.34
N ALA A 7 7.37 10.63 -17.20
CA ALA A 7 7.78 9.23 -17.14
C ALA A 7 6.78 8.31 -17.86
N ILE A 8 5.48 8.50 -17.64
CA ILE A 8 4.43 7.75 -18.33
C ILE A 8 4.54 7.94 -19.85
N ALA A 9 4.68 9.20 -20.30
CA ALA A 9 4.82 9.51 -21.71
C ALA A 9 6.05 8.83 -22.34
N ALA A 10 7.19 8.83 -21.64
CA ALA A 10 8.41 8.16 -22.09
C ALA A 10 8.25 6.63 -22.17
N ILE A 11 7.62 6.02 -21.16
CA ILE A 11 7.32 4.57 -21.13
C ILE A 11 6.41 4.19 -22.32
N ARG A 12 5.38 4.98 -22.58
CA ARG A 12 4.44 4.71 -23.68
C ARG A 12 5.08 4.97 -25.06
N THR A 13 5.97 5.96 -25.17
CA THR A 13 6.79 6.18 -26.38
C THR A 13 7.69 4.97 -26.69
N ALA A 14 8.22 4.33 -25.65
CA ALA A 14 8.96 3.07 -25.78
C ALA A 14 8.06 1.85 -26.11
N LYS A 15 6.74 2.05 -26.31
CA LYS A 15 5.76 1.02 -26.61
C LYS A 15 5.57 -0.04 -25.52
N ALA A 16 5.94 0.25 -24.28
CA ALA A 16 5.68 -0.63 -23.15
C ALA A 16 4.19 -0.58 -22.81
N ALA A 17 3.52 -1.73 -22.82
CA ALA A 17 2.07 -1.86 -22.60
C ALA A 17 1.69 -2.28 -21.17
N ASN A 18 2.67 -2.58 -20.29
CA ASN A 18 2.43 -2.98 -18.91
C ASN A 18 1.69 -1.91 -18.12
N THR A 19 0.97 -2.33 -17.08
CA THR A 19 0.38 -1.42 -16.10
C THR A 19 1.46 -0.57 -15.43
N ILE A 20 1.22 0.73 -15.30
CA ILE A 20 2.09 1.66 -14.59
C ILE A 20 1.50 1.92 -13.22
N ILE A 21 2.28 1.67 -12.17
CA ILE A 21 1.92 1.96 -10.79
C ILE A 21 2.45 3.34 -10.43
N VAL A 22 1.58 4.24 -9.99
CA VAL A 22 1.91 5.65 -9.76
C VAL A 22 1.81 5.96 -8.27
N PRO A 23 2.94 6.22 -7.58
CA PRO A 23 2.93 6.65 -6.18
C PRO A 23 2.59 8.14 -6.06
N GLY A 24 2.08 8.52 -4.88
CA GLY A 24 1.83 9.91 -4.51
C GLY A 24 3.04 10.59 -3.85
N ASN A 25 2.80 11.80 -3.32
CA ASN A 25 3.71 12.50 -2.42
C ASN A 25 3.59 11.96 -0.98
N ALA A 26 4.41 12.49 -0.05
CA ALA A 26 4.35 12.18 1.38
C ALA A 26 4.40 10.66 1.63
N TRP A 27 5.45 10.02 1.10
CA TRP A 27 5.63 8.55 1.14
C TRP A 27 4.41 7.77 0.67
N THR A 28 3.57 8.40 -0.15
CA THR A 28 2.33 7.83 -0.71
C THR A 28 1.38 7.22 0.32
N GLY A 29 1.34 7.79 1.55
CA GLY A 29 0.54 7.28 2.67
C GLY A 29 -0.96 7.27 2.37
N ALA A 30 -1.63 6.13 2.60
CA ALA A 30 -3.09 6.06 2.45
C ALA A 30 -3.79 6.94 3.49
N HIS A 31 -3.31 6.95 4.75
CA HIS A 31 -3.83 7.79 5.84
C HIS A 31 -3.72 9.28 5.55
N SER A 32 -2.73 9.69 4.76
CA SER A 32 -2.46 11.09 4.40
C SER A 32 -2.91 11.46 2.98
N TRP A 33 -3.74 10.64 2.33
CA TRP A 33 -4.15 10.82 0.93
C TRP A 33 -4.80 12.18 0.67
N TYR A 34 -5.51 12.73 1.67
CA TYR A 34 -6.16 14.04 1.61
C TYR A 34 -5.38 15.14 2.34
N ALA A 35 -4.23 14.82 2.96
CA ALA A 35 -3.44 15.81 3.71
C ALA A 35 -2.76 16.82 2.76
N THR A 36 -2.59 18.04 3.25
CA THR A 36 -1.97 19.17 2.50
C THR A 36 -0.64 19.60 3.09
N ASP A 37 -0.15 18.95 4.13
CA ASP A 37 1.09 19.30 4.84
C ASP A 37 2.32 19.22 3.92
N TYR A 38 2.25 18.43 2.86
CA TYR A 38 3.31 18.26 1.85
C TYR A 38 2.97 18.93 0.50
N GLY A 39 2.08 19.91 0.50
CA GLY A 39 1.61 20.62 -0.69
C GLY A 39 0.22 20.17 -1.15
N THR A 40 0.00 20.09 -2.45
CA THR A 40 -1.31 19.66 -2.97
C THR A 40 -1.58 18.20 -2.56
N ALA A 41 -2.74 17.95 -1.93
CA ALA A 41 -3.16 16.63 -1.53
C ALA A 41 -3.11 15.62 -2.69
N ASN A 42 -2.68 14.38 -2.41
CA ASN A 42 -2.68 13.32 -3.41
C ASN A 42 -4.06 13.10 -4.04
N ALA A 43 -5.13 13.20 -3.24
CA ALA A 43 -6.51 13.11 -3.72
C ALA A 43 -6.85 14.10 -4.84
N VAL A 44 -6.19 15.26 -4.89
CA VAL A 44 -6.36 16.28 -5.96
C VAL A 44 -5.31 16.08 -7.05
N ALA A 45 -4.06 15.90 -6.64
CA ALA A 45 -2.93 15.81 -7.55
C ALA A 45 -3.05 14.62 -8.52
N MET A 46 -3.45 13.45 -8.02
CA MET A 46 -3.49 12.22 -8.80
C MET A 46 -4.60 12.20 -9.87
N LEU A 47 -5.59 13.09 -9.79
CA LEU A 47 -6.59 13.26 -10.86
C LEU A 47 -5.99 13.82 -12.15
N ASN A 48 -4.81 14.43 -12.09
CA ASN A 48 -4.11 15.00 -13.25
C ASN A 48 -3.07 14.03 -13.84
N ILE A 49 -3.01 12.79 -13.39
CA ILE A 49 -2.22 11.75 -14.05
C ILE A 49 -2.88 11.37 -15.36
N THR A 50 -2.08 11.39 -16.43
CA THR A 50 -2.53 11.08 -17.78
C THR A 50 -1.71 9.94 -18.37
N ASP A 51 -2.39 8.94 -18.88
CA ASP A 51 -1.78 7.83 -19.62
C ASP A 51 -2.59 7.57 -20.90
N PRO A 52 -2.00 7.73 -22.09
CA PRO A 52 -2.70 7.48 -23.35
C PRO A 52 -3.19 6.03 -23.50
N ALA A 53 -2.58 5.07 -22.79
CA ALA A 53 -3.02 3.69 -22.76
C ALA A 53 -4.13 3.42 -21.72
N ASN A 54 -4.46 4.39 -20.87
CA ASN A 54 -5.41 4.26 -19.75
C ASN A 54 -5.13 3.00 -18.89
N ASN A 55 -3.86 2.71 -18.66
CA ASN A 55 -3.40 1.52 -17.92
C ASN A 55 -2.47 1.92 -16.76
N THR A 56 -2.98 2.80 -15.88
CA THR A 56 -2.32 3.22 -14.64
C THR A 56 -3.18 2.86 -13.43
N ILE A 57 -2.52 2.52 -12.33
CA ILE A 57 -3.11 2.35 -11.00
C ILE A 57 -2.34 3.20 -10.00
N PHE A 58 -2.99 3.53 -8.85
CA PHE A 58 -2.41 4.37 -7.82
C PHE A 58 -1.91 3.53 -6.67
N GLU A 59 -0.72 3.84 -6.19
CA GLU A 59 -0.06 3.08 -5.14
C GLU A 59 -0.10 3.83 -3.82
N VAL A 60 -0.27 3.09 -2.72
CA VAL A 60 -0.17 3.62 -1.36
C VAL A 60 0.63 2.70 -0.45
N HIS A 61 1.29 3.31 0.55
CA HIS A 61 1.85 2.63 1.72
C HIS A 61 0.93 2.83 2.92
N GLN A 62 0.85 1.82 3.80
CA GLN A 62 0.13 2.00 5.06
C GLN A 62 0.69 1.16 6.18
N TYR A 63 1.34 1.79 7.13
CA TYR A 63 1.74 1.18 8.39
C TYR A 63 0.71 1.43 9.51
N LEU A 64 0.79 0.63 10.59
CA LEU A 64 -0.27 0.49 11.58
C LEU A 64 0.11 1.07 12.95
N ASP A 65 1.35 1.55 13.10
CA ASP A 65 1.86 2.25 14.27
C ASP A 65 1.35 3.69 14.38
N ALA A 66 1.65 4.36 15.47
CA ALA A 66 1.11 5.70 15.76
C ALA A 66 1.48 6.74 14.70
N SER A 67 2.72 6.72 14.21
CA SER A 67 3.22 7.64 13.18
C SER A 67 2.81 7.26 11.75
N SER A 68 2.31 6.05 11.53
CA SER A 68 2.14 5.44 10.20
C SER A 68 3.46 5.24 9.44
N GLY A 69 4.59 5.32 10.12
CA GLY A 69 5.94 5.25 9.54
C GLY A 69 6.53 3.85 9.46
N GLY A 70 5.94 2.86 10.15
CA GLY A 70 6.50 1.52 10.21
C GLY A 70 7.76 1.42 11.08
N GLU A 71 7.91 2.29 12.07
CA GLU A 71 9.10 2.37 12.94
C GLU A 71 8.93 1.55 14.23
N GLY A 72 7.69 1.31 14.65
CA GLY A 72 7.36 0.71 15.93
C GLY A 72 6.74 -0.67 15.84
N ALA A 73 6.97 -1.47 16.88
CA ALA A 73 6.35 -2.79 17.03
C ALA A 73 4.88 -2.74 17.47
N GLY A 74 4.35 -1.55 17.84
CA GLY A 74 2.98 -1.38 18.30
C GLY A 74 2.02 -0.99 17.17
N CYS A 75 0.77 -1.45 17.24
CA CYS A 75 -0.31 -0.99 16.36
C CYS A 75 -1.33 -0.19 17.18
N VAL A 76 -1.89 0.86 16.58
CA VAL A 76 -2.81 1.79 17.25
C VAL A 76 -4.06 1.07 17.79
N SER A 77 -4.64 0.19 16.99
CA SER A 77 -5.81 -0.62 17.37
C SER A 77 -5.98 -1.79 16.41
N ALA A 78 -6.83 -2.75 16.78
CA ALA A 78 -7.19 -3.89 15.93
C ALA A 78 -7.92 -3.50 14.62
N LYS A 79 -8.40 -2.27 14.49
CA LYS A 79 -9.18 -1.78 13.34
C LYS A 79 -8.46 -0.66 12.56
N ILE A 80 -7.22 -0.38 12.90
CA ILE A 80 -6.50 0.75 12.29
C ILE A 80 -6.21 0.50 10.80
N GLY A 81 -6.08 -0.75 10.37
CA GLY A 81 -5.82 -1.12 8.98
C GLY A 81 -6.93 -0.66 8.04
N SER A 82 -8.14 -1.14 8.26
CA SER A 82 -9.32 -0.73 7.48
C SER A 82 -9.61 0.76 7.61
N ALA A 83 -9.49 1.31 8.83
CA ALA A 83 -9.76 2.73 9.08
C ALA A 83 -8.86 3.66 8.26
N ARG A 84 -7.55 3.33 8.14
CA ARG A 84 -6.59 4.14 7.37
C ARG A 84 -6.70 3.96 5.86
N LEU A 85 -7.12 2.79 5.37
CA LEU A 85 -7.34 2.55 3.95
C LEU A 85 -8.65 3.13 3.42
N ALA A 86 -9.68 3.24 4.27
CA ALA A 86 -11.02 3.61 3.85
C ALA A 86 -11.10 4.92 3.03
N PRO A 87 -10.42 6.03 3.39
CA PRO A 87 -10.43 7.26 2.59
C PRO A 87 -9.86 7.06 1.18
N PHE A 88 -8.76 6.31 1.04
CA PHE A 88 -8.16 6.01 -0.25
C PHE A 88 -9.08 5.14 -1.11
N VAL A 89 -9.64 4.07 -0.54
CA VAL A 89 -10.59 3.19 -1.24
C VAL A 89 -11.83 3.94 -1.71
N LYS A 90 -12.35 4.84 -0.86
CA LYS A 90 -13.45 5.71 -1.26
C LYS A 90 -13.05 6.60 -2.44
N TRP A 91 -11.87 7.21 -2.41
CA TRP A 91 -11.35 8.03 -3.50
C TRP A 91 -11.24 7.24 -4.81
N LEU A 92 -10.76 6.00 -4.76
CA LEU A 92 -10.68 5.14 -5.93
C LEU A 92 -12.06 4.92 -6.57
N ARG A 93 -13.07 4.60 -5.73
CA ARG A 93 -14.46 4.38 -6.19
C ARG A 93 -15.08 5.63 -6.78
N ASP A 94 -14.97 6.75 -6.06
CA ASP A 94 -15.54 8.03 -6.46
C ASP A 94 -14.99 8.52 -7.83
N ASN A 95 -13.75 8.14 -8.16
CA ASN A 95 -13.07 8.60 -9.38
C ASN A 95 -12.90 7.50 -10.45
N GLY A 96 -13.49 6.33 -10.25
CA GLY A 96 -13.36 5.20 -11.20
C GLY A 96 -11.91 4.74 -11.39
N LYS A 97 -11.09 4.78 -10.32
CA LYS A 97 -9.68 4.42 -10.35
C LYS A 97 -9.43 3.06 -9.70
N LYS A 98 -8.26 2.49 -9.97
CA LYS A 98 -7.75 1.29 -9.31
C LYS A 98 -6.53 1.64 -8.47
N GLY A 99 -6.31 0.88 -7.40
CA GLY A 99 -5.22 1.10 -6.48
C GLY A 99 -4.49 -0.19 -6.10
N PHE A 100 -3.32 0.01 -5.49
CA PHE A 100 -2.42 -1.04 -5.04
C PHE A 100 -1.82 -0.64 -3.69
N VAL A 101 -1.74 -1.56 -2.74
CA VAL A 101 -1.04 -1.31 -1.47
C VAL A 101 0.39 -1.84 -1.61
N GLY A 102 1.33 -0.94 -1.91
CA GLY A 102 2.73 -1.28 -2.21
C GLY A 102 3.56 -1.64 -0.99
N GLU A 103 3.17 -1.12 0.19
CA GLU A 103 3.80 -1.47 1.45
C GLU A 103 2.79 -1.49 2.58
N PHE A 104 2.84 -2.54 3.39
CA PHE A 104 2.26 -2.59 4.72
C PHE A 104 2.96 -3.66 5.56
N ALA A 105 2.89 -3.52 6.87
CA ALA A 105 3.43 -4.51 7.79
C ALA A 105 2.78 -4.42 9.18
N GLY A 106 3.06 -5.43 10.02
CA GLY A 106 2.76 -5.44 11.44
C GLY A 106 3.70 -6.37 12.18
N ALA A 107 4.12 -5.97 13.39
CA ALA A 107 4.91 -6.83 14.26
C ALA A 107 4.08 -7.99 14.82
N ASP A 108 4.74 -9.07 15.20
CA ASP A 108 4.06 -10.23 15.76
C ASP A 108 3.65 -9.97 17.23
N ASN A 109 2.45 -9.44 17.39
CA ASN A 109 1.74 -9.31 18.67
C ASN A 109 0.23 -9.28 18.45
N ALA A 110 -0.55 -9.52 19.48
CA ALA A 110 -2.00 -9.71 19.38
C ALA A 110 -2.73 -8.54 18.68
N THR A 111 -2.37 -7.29 19.02
CA THR A 111 -3.01 -6.10 18.45
C THR A 111 -2.66 -5.93 16.98
N CYS A 112 -1.37 -6.09 16.62
CA CYS A 112 -0.94 -5.97 15.23
C CYS A 112 -1.45 -7.14 14.38
N ASN A 113 -1.48 -8.35 14.91
CA ASN A 113 -2.03 -9.51 14.19
C ASN A 113 -3.51 -9.30 13.86
N ALA A 114 -4.30 -8.74 14.79
CA ALA A 114 -5.68 -8.37 14.54
C ALA A 114 -5.81 -7.22 13.51
N ALA A 115 -4.96 -6.20 13.60
CA ALA A 115 -4.95 -5.06 12.68
C ALA A 115 -4.54 -5.44 11.26
N VAL A 116 -3.54 -6.32 11.10
CA VAL A 116 -3.13 -6.88 9.80
C VAL A 116 -4.26 -7.71 9.18
N THR A 117 -4.90 -8.55 9.99
CA THR A 117 -6.04 -9.36 9.53
C THR A 117 -7.20 -8.48 9.08
N ASP A 118 -7.55 -7.45 9.87
CA ASP A 118 -8.57 -6.45 9.52
C ASP A 118 -8.25 -5.75 8.19
N MET A 119 -7.00 -5.33 8.00
CA MET A 119 -6.54 -4.68 6.78
C MET A 119 -6.65 -5.59 5.55
N LEU A 120 -6.19 -6.84 5.67
CA LEU A 120 -6.25 -7.83 4.60
C LEU A 120 -7.71 -8.16 4.22
N GLN A 121 -8.58 -8.36 5.21
CA GLN A 121 -10.02 -8.55 4.98
C GLN A 121 -10.65 -7.36 4.27
N TYR A 122 -10.28 -6.13 4.67
CA TYR A 122 -10.77 -4.92 4.04
C TYR A 122 -10.28 -4.79 2.59
N MET A 123 -9.01 -5.13 2.31
CA MET A 123 -8.48 -5.15 0.95
C MET A 123 -9.21 -6.17 0.07
N MET A 124 -9.48 -7.38 0.57
CA MET A 124 -10.28 -8.38 -0.14
C MET A 124 -11.70 -7.89 -0.44
N ALA A 125 -12.37 -7.31 0.56
CA ALA A 125 -13.71 -6.75 0.40
C ALA A 125 -13.75 -5.53 -0.54
N SER A 126 -12.60 -4.97 -0.87
CA SER A 126 -12.42 -3.83 -1.79
C SER A 126 -11.73 -4.22 -3.11
N SER A 127 -11.76 -5.50 -3.48
CA SER A 127 -11.17 -6.04 -4.72
C SER A 127 -11.77 -5.45 -6.00
N ASP A 128 -12.91 -4.80 -5.89
CA ASP A 128 -13.49 -3.99 -6.96
C ASP A 128 -12.58 -2.81 -7.39
N VAL A 129 -11.75 -2.29 -6.48
CA VAL A 129 -10.83 -1.17 -6.75
C VAL A 129 -9.38 -1.42 -6.31
N LEU A 130 -9.12 -2.29 -5.33
CA LEU A 130 -7.76 -2.68 -4.93
C LEU A 130 -7.35 -3.96 -5.67
N VAL A 131 -6.31 -3.87 -6.50
CA VAL A 131 -5.90 -4.97 -7.39
C VAL A 131 -4.79 -5.86 -6.81
N GLY A 132 -4.24 -5.51 -5.66
CA GLY A 132 -3.21 -6.30 -4.99
C GLY A 132 -2.49 -5.55 -3.89
N TRP A 133 -1.53 -6.24 -3.28
CA TRP A 133 -0.75 -5.73 -2.17
C TRP A 133 0.62 -6.41 -2.08
N LEU A 134 1.58 -5.76 -1.40
CA LEU A 134 2.88 -6.29 -1.05
C LEU A 134 3.14 -6.09 0.45
N TRP A 135 3.75 -7.10 1.06
CA TRP A 135 4.22 -7.03 2.44
C TRP A 135 5.65 -6.48 2.49
N TRP A 136 5.93 -5.60 3.45
CA TRP A 136 7.26 -5.10 3.72
C TRP A 136 7.86 -5.75 4.98
N ALA A 137 8.88 -6.68 4.91
CA ALA A 137 9.47 -7.10 3.67
C ALA A 137 9.97 -8.55 3.76
N ALA A 138 10.42 -9.07 2.64
CA ALA A 138 11.12 -10.35 2.56
C ALA A 138 12.51 -10.15 1.94
N GLY A 139 13.41 -11.11 2.18
CA GLY A 139 14.75 -11.13 1.62
C GLY A 139 15.84 -11.28 2.68
N PRO A 140 16.98 -11.90 2.33
CA PRO A 140 18.03 -12.29 3.30
C PRO A 140 18.72 -11.10 3.96
N MET A 141 18.66 -9.89 3.37
CA MET A 141 19.28 -8.69 3.94
C MET A 141 18.53 -8.12 5.15
N TRP A 142 17.28 -8.53 5.37
CA TRP A 142 16.46 -8.00 6.46
C TRP A 142 16.78 -8.60 7.82
N ASN A 143 17.53 -9.71 7.89
CA ASN A 143 17.97 -10.36 9.13
C ASN A 143 16.81 -10.52 10.14
N ASP A 144 16.94 -9.87 11.32
CA ASP A 144 15.95 -9.88 12.40
C ASP A 144 15.08 -8.61 12.43
N TYR A 145 14.88 -7.96 11.29
CA TYR A 145 13.93 -6.86 11.14
C TYR A 145 12.52 -7.29 11.58
N ILE A 146 11.85 -6.46 12.39
CA ILE A 146 10.62 -6.83 13.10
C ILE A 146 9.46 -7.23 12.19
N PHE A 147 9.47 -6.80 10.94
CA PHE A 147 8.44 -7.12 9.93
C PHE A 147 8.91 -8.13 8.90
N THR A 148 10.14 -8.66 9.01
CA THR A 148 10.63 -9.61 8.02
C THR A 148 9.80 -10.88 7.99
N ILE A 149 9.46 -11.35 6.79
CA ILE A 149 8.85 -12.66 6.55
C ILE A 149 9.88 -13.65 5.96
N GLU A 150 11.14 -13.25 5.83
CA GLU A 150 12.21 -14.17 5.43
C GLU A 150 12.32 -15.31 6.43
N PRO A 151 12.26 -16.58 6.00
CA PRO A 151 12.39 -17.72 6.90
C PRO A 151 13.73 -17.69 7.68
N LYS A 152 13.69 -18.00 8.97
CA LYS A 152 14.90 -18.16 9.79
C LYS A 152 15.20 -19.64 9.98
N ASN A 153 16.34 -20.10 9.50
CA ASN A 153 16.75 -21.51 9.56
C ASN A 153 15.70 -22.49 8.96
N GLY A 154 15.06 -22.10 7.88
CA GLY A 154 14.02 -22.89 7.23
C GLY A 154 12.64 -22.82 7.91
N VAL A 155 12.48 -22.05 8.99
CA VAL A 155 11.22 -21.88 9.72
C VAL A 155 10.55 -20.57 9.27
N ALA A 156 9.30 -20.66 8.85
CA ALA A 156 8.50 -19.48 8.46
C ALA A 156 8.31 -18.53 9.65
N ARG A 157 8.32 -17.23 9.37
CA ARG A 157 8.01 -16.21 10.39
C ARG A 157 6.52 -16.25 10.76
N PRO A 158 6.17 -15.88 12.01
CA PRO A 158 4.78 -15.93 12.49
C PRO A 158 3.78 -15.17 11.59
N GLN A 159 4.18 -14.03 11.03
CA GLN A 159 3.36 -13.22 10.14
C GLN A 159 2.87 -13.99 8.89
N MET A 160 3.62 -15.00 8.45
CA MET A 160 3.20 -15.84 7.31
C MET A 160 1.88 -16.57 7.57
N ALA A 161 1.58 -16.91 8.82
CA ALA A 161 0.30 -17.54 9.17
C ALA A 161 -0.89 -16.58 8.95
N LEU A 162 -0.68 -15.28 9.11
CA LEU A 162 -1.69 -14.26 8.83
C LEU A 162 -1.86 -14.02 7.34
N LEU A 163 -0.76 -14.04 6.57
CA LEU A 163 -0.76 -13.70 5.15
C LEU A 163 -1.29 -14.84 4.27
N LYS A 164 -0.95 -16.10 4.60
CA LYS A 164 -1.30 -17.28 3.79
C LYS A 164 -2.77 -17.38 3.36
N PRO A 165 -3.78 -17.09 4.21
CA PRO A 165 -5.19 -17.15 3.80
C PRO A 165 -5.57 -16.15 2.71
N PHE A 166 -4.73 -15.15 2.43
CA PHE A 166 -4.97 -14.04 1.51
C PHE A 166 -4.03 -14.07 0.28
N LEU A 167 -3.18 -15.09 0.17
CA LEU A 167 -2.37 -15.32 -1.03
C LEU A 167 -3.22 -16.05 -2.08
N PHE A 168 -3.04 -15.68 -3.34
CA PHE A 168 -3.71 -16.28 -4.49
C PHE A 168 -2.91 -17.44 -5.06
#